data_59e8177cc37e61acd71e348373e7aa1c
#
_entry.id   59e8177cc37e61acd71e348373e7aa1c
#
_cell.length_a   1.000
_cell.length_b   1.000
_cell.length_c   1.000
_cell.angle_alpha   90.00
_cell.angle_beta   90.00
_cell.angle_gamma   90.00
#
_symmetry.space_group_name_H-M   'P 1'
#
loop_
_entity.id
_entity.type
_entity.pdbx_description
1 polymer ?
#
loop_
_entity_poly.entity_id
_entity_poly.type
_entity_poly.pdbx_seq_one_letter_code
_entity_poly.pdbx_strand_id
1 'polypeptide(L)' 'MDSQEWAEQFPTVSVKIAKKIIASHGWDDVDVGLDNDLGCSFDEEGYEQIVEIDENGEVDSQQLVNWLGY' A
#
# COMPACT_ATOMS: atom_id res chain seq x y z
N MET A 1 -5.92 -8.72 16.78
CA MET A 1 -6.68 -8.29 15.59
C MET A 1 -5.97 -8.82 14.36
N ASP A 2 -6.67 -9.54 13.49
CA ASP A 2 -6.05 -9.98 12.25
C ASP A 2 -6.17 -8.91 11.16
N SER A 3 -5.49 -9.12 10.04
CA SER A 3 -5.40 -8.11 9.00
C SER A 3 -6.76 -7.85 8.33
N GLN A 4 -7.61 -8.85 8.24
CA GLN A 4 -8.92 -8.68 7.65
C GLN A 4 -9.83 -7.85 8.54
N GLU A 5 -9.80 -8.08 9.85
CA GLU A 5 -10.55 -7.24 10.79
C GLU A 5 -10.07 -5.80 10.76
N TRP A 6 -8.76 -5.61 10.69
CA TRP A 6 -8.19 -4.27 10.60
C TRP A 6 -8.71 -3.55 9.34
N ALA A 7 -8.72 -4.22 8.19
CA ALA A 7 -9.20 -3.63 6.95
C ALA A 7 -10.70 -3.31 7.00
N GLU A 8 -11.49 -4.10 7.72
CA GLU A 8 -12.90 -3.81 7.90
C GLU A 8 -13.14 -2.59 8.78
N GLN A 9 -12.35 -2.43 9.84
CA GLN A 9 -12.46 -1.28 10.73
C GLN A 9 -11.91 0.00 10.11
N PHE A 10 -10.89 -0.12 9.28
CA PHE A 10 -10.22 1.00 8.62
C PHE A 10 -10.22 0.76 7.12
N PRO A 11 -11.37 0.98 6.45
CA PRO A 11 -11.47 0.66 5.01
C PRO A 11 -10.50 1.44 4.13
N THR A 12 -10.08 2.64 4.60
CA THR A 12 -9.03 3.40 3.93
C THR A 12 -8.03 3.91 4.96
N VAL A 13 -6.78 4.08 4.53
CA VAL A 13 -5.74 4.68 5.38
C VAL A 13 -4.95 5.67 4.54
N SER A 14 -4.30 6.62 5.21
CA SER A 14 -3.47 7.59 4.50
C SER A 14 -2.26 6.92 3.85
N VAL A 15 -1.74 7.55 2.80
CA VAL A 15 -0.52 7.08 2.12
C VAL A 15 0.62 6.91 3.12
N LYS A 16 0.75 7.83 4.07
CA LYS A 16 1.81 7.77 5.08
C LYS A 16 1.71 6.49 5.91
N ILE A 17 0.50 6.14 6.36
CA ILE A 17 0.28 4.92 7.14
C ILE A 17 0.53 3.68 6.29
N ALA A 18 0.05 3.68 5.05
CA ALA A 18 0.26 2.56 4.14
C ALA A 18 1.75 2.32 3.90
N LYS A 19 2.53 3.37 3.69
CA LYS A 19 3.98 3.25 3.52
C LYS A 19 4.65 2.64 4.74
N LYS A 20 4.23 3.04 5.94
CA LYS A 20 4.77 2.46 7.18
C LYS A 20 4.47 0.97 7.30
N ILE A 21 3.26 0.56 6.95
CA ILE A 21 2.86 -0.84 6.99
C ILE A 21 3.69 -1.66 6.02
N ILE A 22 3.84 -1.17 4.80
CA ILE A 22 4.62 -1.87 3.78
C ILE A 22 6.08 -1.97 4.19
N ALA A 23 6.64 -0.89 4.74
CA ALA A 23 8.02 -0.88 5.21
C ALA A 23 8.24 -1.89 6.33
N SER A 24 7.26 -2.08 7.22
CA SER A 24 7.36 -3.05 8.30
C SER A 24 7.40 -4.49 7.80
N HIS A 25 6.98 -4.71 6.54
CA HIS A 25 7.06 -6.01 5.88
C HIS A 25 8.33 -6.16 5.03
N GLY A 26 9.26 -5.23 5.14
CA GLY A 26 10.54 -5.33 4.46
C GLY A 26 10.64 -4.62 3.11
N TRP A 27 9.66 -3.82 2.75
CA TRP A 27 9.62 -3.12 1.45
C TRP A 27 9.92 -1.63 1.67
N ASP A 28 11.21 -1.26 1.60
CA ASP A 28 11.66 0.10 1.92
C ASP A 28 11.53 1.09 0.76
N ASP A 29 11.45 0.61 -0.47
CA ASP A 29 11.52 1.46 -1.66
C ASP A 29 10.14 1.83 -2.22
N VAL A 30 9.17 2.03 -1.34
CA VAL A 30 7.80 2.36 -1.74
C VAL A 30 7.66 3.86 -1.91
N ASP A 31 7.16 4.27 -3.06
CA ASP A 31 6.94 5.67 -3.40
C ASP A 31 5.68 5.86 -4.21
N VAL A 32 5.27 7.13 -4.34
CA VAL A 32 4.13 7.49 -5.19
C VAL A 32 4.59 7.46 -6.64
N GLY A 33 3.92 6.66 -7.45
CA GLY A 33 4.21 6.56 -8.87
C GLY A 33 3.53 7.64 -9.70
N LEU A 34 3.78 7.58 -11.01
CA LEU A 34 3.27 8.58 -11.95
C LEU A 34 1.75 8.55 -12.09
N ASP A 35 1.14 7.39 -11.85
CA ASP A 35 -0.30 7.21 -11.97
C ASP A 35 -1.03 7.44 -10.65
N ASN A 36 -0.41 8.16 -9.72
CA ASN A 36 -0.96 8.43 -8.40
C ASN A 36 -1.29 7.14 -7.66
N ASP A 37 -0.33 6.24 -7.61
CA ASP A 37 -0.44 4.97 -6.91
C ASP A 37 0.78 4.77 -6.01
N LEU A 38 0.68 3.82 -5.08
CA LEU A 38 1.83 3.36 -4.32
C LEU A 38 2.43 2.15 -5.01
N GLY A 39 3.74 2.14 -5.14
CA GLY A 39 4.42 1.02 -5.75
C GLY A 39 5.86 0.94 -5.30
N CYS A 40 6.52 -0.13 -5.66
CA CYS A 40 7.94 -0.31 -5.36
C CYS A 40 8.71 -0.71 -6.60
N SER A 41 9.99 -0.32 -6.64
CA SER A 41 10.90 -0.71 -7.70
C SER A 41 11.69 -1.92 -7.23
N PHE A 42 11.67 -3.00 -8.02
CA PHE A 42 12.41 -4.21 -7.68
C PHE A 42 13.83 -4.19 -8.22
N ASP A 43 14.03 -3.57 -9.36
CA ASP A 43 15.34 -3.42 -9.99
C ASP A 43 15.22 -2.33 -11.07
N GLU A 44 16.16 -2.28 -11.99
CA GLU A 44 16.22 -1.26 -13.01
C GLU A 44 15.01 -1.25 -13.95
N GLU A 45 14.29 -2.36 -14.03
CA GLU A 45 13.19 -2.50 -14.99
C GLU A 45 11.83 -2.71 -14.34
N GLY A 46 11.78 -2.98 -13.02
CA GLY A 46 10.56 -3.40 -12.36
C GLY A 46 9.93 -2.34 -11.48
N TYR A 47 8.70 -1.98 -11.81
CA TYR A 47 7.85 -1.21 -10.92
C TYR A 47 6.58 -2.03 -10.70
N GLU A 48 6.24 -2.29 -9.45
CA GLU A 48 5.02 -3.00 -9.12
C GLU A 48 4.06 -2.07 -8.39
N GLN A 49 2.87 -1.92 -8.93
CA GLN A 49 1.80 -1.20 -8.25
C GLN A 49 1.30 -2.04 -7.08
N ILE A 50 1.27 -1.44 -5.91
CA ILE A 50 0.76 -2.10 -4.71
C ILE A 50 -0.71 -1.76 -4.51
N VAL A 51 -1.03 -0.47 -4.50
CA VAL A 51 -2.38 0.01 -4.22
C VAL A 51 -2.56 1.38 -4.87
N GLU A 52 -3.76 1.67 -5.35
CA GLU A 52 -4.08 2.97 -5.91
C GLU A 52 -4.34 3.98 -4.80
N ILE A 53 -4.00 5.24 -5.07
CA ILE A 53 -4.26 6.36 -4.17
C ILE A 53 -5.52 7.07 -4.67
N ASP A 54 -6.51 7.25 -3.81
CA ASP A 54 -7.74 7.91 -4.20
C ASP A 54 -7.57 9.43 -4.21
N GLU A 55 -8.63 10.14 -4.59
CA GLU A 55 -8.59 11.60 -4.70
C GLU A 55 -8.40 12.31 -3.35
N ASN A 56 -8.62 11.61 -2.25
CA ASN A 56 -8.41 12.13 -0.91
C ASN A 56 -7.01 11.87 -0.37
N GLY A 57 -6.15 11.22 -1.15
CA GLY A 57 -4.81 10.85 -0.72
C GLY A 57 -4.79 9.64 0.20
N GLU A 58 -5.78 8.76 0.06
CA GLU A 58 -5.90 7.55 0.87
C GLU A 58 -5.87 6.32 0.00
N VAL A 59 -5.61 5.17 0.59
CA VAL A 59 -5.54 3.89 -0.11
C VAL A 59 -6.52 2.91 0.49
N ASP A 60 -6.97 1.96 -0.32
CA ASP A 60 -7.90 0.91 0.11
C ASP A 60 -7.14 -0.10 0.97
N SER A 61 -7.57 -0.25 2.21
CA SER A 61 -6.92 -1.15 3.17
C SER A 61 -7.04 -2.61 2.75
N GLN A 62 -8.16 -3.01 2.17
CA GLN A 62 -8.35 -4.39 1.73
C GLN A 62 -7.41 -4.73 0.58
N GLN A 63 -7.24 -3.81 -0.36
CA GLN A 63 -6.30 -4.00 -1.46
C GLN A 63 -4.87 -4.12 -0.93
N LEU A 64 -4.53 -3.30 0.06
CA LEU A 64 -3.21 -3.32 0.67
C LEU A 64 -2.93 -4.66 1.35
N VAL A 65 -3.85 -5.15 2.19
CA VAL A 65 -3.62 -6.43 2.88
C VAL A 65 -3.62 -7.60 1.92
N ASN A 66 -4.40 -7.55 0.84
CA ASN A 66 -4.37 -8.58 -0.19
C ASN A 66 -3.01 -8.64 -0.87
N TRP A 67 -2.42 -7.49 -1.17
CA TRP A 67 -1.09 -7.44 -1.77
C TRP A 67 -0.03 -8.01 -0.82
N LEU A 68 -0.16 -7.73 0.48
CA LEU A 68 0.77 -8.23 1.50
C LEU A 68 0.63 -9.73 1.76
N GLY A 69 -0.43 -10.37 1.26
CA GLY A 69 -0.60 -11.81 1.38
C GLY A 69 -1.45 -12.27 2.54
N TYR A 70 -2.24 -11.40 3.10
CA TYR A 70 -3.15 -11.74 4.21
C TYR A 70 -4.51 -12.16 3.75
#